data_6b3955ad93a07eb84b6c6499293e770d
#
_entry.id   6b3955ad93a07eb84b6c6499293e770d
#
_cell.length_a   1.000
_cell.length_b   1.000
_cell.length_c   1.000
_cell.angle_alpha   90.00
_cell.angle_beta   90.00
_cell.angle_gamma   90.00
#
_symmetry.space_group_name_H-M   'P 1'
#
loop_
_entity.id
_entity.type
_entity.pdbx_description
1 polymer ?
#
loop_
_entity_poly.entity_id
_entity_poly.type
_entity_poly.pdbx_seq_one_letter_code
_entity_poly.pdbx_strand_id
1 'polypeptide(L)'
;MGNSSLYSNIYKIVKHIPKGKVATYGQIARLAGIPGNARQVGYALHSLPDESKVPWHRVINQKGRISLDSARSLQHDLLESEGISFDMNDTIDLKKYQWTD
;
A
#
# COMPACT_ATOMS: atom_id res chain seq x y z
N MET A 1 -18.38 11.86 8.31
CA MET A 1 -18.51 12.45 6.98
C MET A 1 -17.16 12.68 6.35
N GLY A 2 -16.29 13.48 6.96
CA GLY A 2 -14.95 13.73 6.44
C GLY A 2 -14.13 12.47 6.22
N ASN A 3 -14.21 11.52 7.18
CA ASN A 3 -13.43 10.28 7.08
C ASN A 3 -13.89 9.40 5.91
N SER A 4 -15.22 9.38 5.62
CA SER A 4 -15.72 8.59 4.49
C SER A 4 -15.17 9.10 3.17
N SER A 5 -15.17 10.42 2.94
CA SER A 5 -14.63 11.00 1.73
C SER A 5 -13.13 10.79 1.61
N LEU A 6 -12.40 10.95 2.71
CA LEU A 6 -10.96 10.74 2.72
C LEU A 6 -10.62 9.28 2.40
N TYR A 7 -11.29 8.34 3.07
CA TYR A 7 -11.03 6.92 2.85
C TYR A 7 -11.39 6.51 1.42
N SER A 8 -12.53 7.00 0.92
CA SER A 8 -12.93 6.73 -0.45
C SER A 8 -11.88 7.21 -1.45
N ASN A 9 -11.33 8.40 -1.22
CA ASN A 9 -10.28 8.96 -2.06
C ASN A 9 -9.00 8.11 -1.98
N ILE A 10 -8.62 7.70 -0.78
CA ILE A 10 -7.45 6.82 -0.59
C ILE A 10 -7.64 5.51 -1.37
N TYR A 11 -8.81 4.90 -1.27
CA TYR A 11 -9.10 3.65 -1.97
C TYR A 11 -9.00 3.80 -3.48
N LYS A 12 -9.52 4.91 -4.02
CA LYS A 12 -9.41 5.19 -5.46
C LYS A 12 -7.96 5.26 -5.90
N ILE A 13 -7.13 5.95 -5.12
CA ILE A 13 -5.72 6.10 -5.43
C ILE A 13 -5.02 4.73 -5.41
N VAL A 14 -5.27 3.94 -4.37
CA VAL A 14 -4.66 2.62 -4.22
C VAL A 14 -5.05 1.71 -5.38
N LYS A 15 -6.28 1.82 -5.86
CA LYS A 15 -6.73 1.01 -7.02
C LYS A 15 -5.94 1.31 -8.29
N HIS A 16 -5.31 2.45 -8.37
CA HIS A 16 -4.51 2.81 -9.55
C HIS A 16 -3.10 2.20 -9.54
N ILE A 17 -2.66 1.66 -8.40
CA ILE A 17 -1.35 1.02 -8.34
C ILE A 17 -1.41 -0.25 -9.20
N PRO A 18 -0.61 -0.33 -10.27
CA PRO A 18 -0.69 -1.48 -11.15
C PRO A 18 -0.11 -2.74 -10.51
N LYS A 19 -0.56 -3.89 -11.00
CA LYS A 19 0.00 -5.18 -10.59
C LYS A 19 1.50 -5.18 -10.88
N GLY A 20 2.28 -5.66 -9.93
CA GLY A 20 3.75 -5.70 -10.08
C GLY A 20 4.44 -4.43 -9.62
N LYS A 21 3.68 -3.49 -9.06
CA LYS A 21 4.23 -2.26 -8.50
C LYS A 21 3.73 -2.06 -7.08
N VAL A 22 4.44 -1.23 -6.32
CA VAL A 22 4.06 -0.88 -4.95
C VAL A 22 4.09 0.63 -4.78
N ALA A 23 3.39 1.12 -3.78
CA ALA A 23 3.44 2.52 -3.36
C ALA A 23 3.71 2.56 -1.86
N THR A 24 4.28 3.66 -1.40
CA THR A 24 4.47 3.83 0.05
C THR A 24 3.25 4.53 0.65
N TYR A 25 3.05 4.34 1.95
CA TYR A 25 1.97 5.04 2.66
C TYR A 25 2.09 6.55 2.47
N GLY A 26 3.32 7.09 2.51
CA GLY A 26 3.55 8.52 2.31
C GLY A 26 3.19 8.98 0.91
N GLN A 27 3.47 8.16 -0.10
CA GLN A 27 3.11 8.46 -1.48
C GLN A 27 1.59 8.57 -1.63
N ILE A 28 0.86 7.62 -1.07
CA ILE A 28 -0.60 7.64 -1.11
C ILE A 28 -1.16 8.84 -0.35
N ALA A 29 -0.57 9.15 0.81
CA ALA A 29 -1.00 10.33 1.59
C ALA A 29 -0.82 11.62 0.78
N ARG A 30 0.31 11.76 0.10
CA ARG A 30 0.57 12.92 -0.74
C ARG A 30 -0.47 13.04 -1.85
N LEU A 31 -0.75 11.94 -2.52
CA LEU A 31 -1.73 11.92 -3.62
C LEU A 31 -3.14 12.20 -3.13
N ALA A 32 -3.44 11.83 -1.89
CA ALA A 32 -4.75 12.06 -1.29
C ALA A 32 -4.90 13.49 -0.73
N GLY A 33 -3.89 14.33 -0.87
CA GLY A 33 -3.94 15.70 -0.39
C GLY A 33 -3.68 15.85 1.11
N ILE A 34 -3.10 14.84 1.74
CA ILE A 34 -2.78 14.86 3.17
C ILE A 34 -1.31 14.50 3.41
N PRO A 35 -0.36 15.22 2.76
CA PRO A 35 1.06 14.87 2.90
C PRO A 35 1.49 14.86 4.36
N GLY A 36 2.32 13.90 4.71
CA GLY A 36 2.77 13.74 6.10
C GLY A 36 1.82 12.91 6.96
N ASN A 37 0.66 12.52 6.45
CA ASN A 37 -0.34 11.76 7.20
C ASN A 37 -0.44 10.31 6.75
N ALA A 38 0.70 9.64 6.61
CA ALA A 38 0.75 8.24 6.21
C ALA A 38 -0.06 7.33 7.13
N ARG A 39 -0.19 7.71 8.41
CA ARG A 39 -0.96 6.95 9.39
C ARG A 39 -2.43 6.84 8.98
N GLN A 40 -3.00 7.90 8.41
CA GLN A 40 -4.39 7.87 7.95
C GLN A 40 -4.58 6.86 6.82
N VAL A 41 -3.60 6.73 5.94
CA VAL A 41 -3.63 5.73 4.89
C VAL A 41 -3.69 4.33 5.51
N GLY A 42 -2.86 4.09 6.52
CA GLY A 42 -2.86 2.82 7.24
C GLY A 42 -4.22 2.51 7.85
N TYR A 43 -4.83 3.49 8.49
CA TYR A 43 -6.17 3.33 9.10
C TYR A 43 -7.21 3.01 8.03
N ALA A 44 -7.16 3.69 6.90
CA ALA A 44 -8.11 3.48 5.81
C ALA A 44 -8.00 2.05 5.27
N LEU A 45 -6.78 1.57 5.03
CA LEU A 45 -6.57 0.22 4.51
C LEU A 45 -6.95 -0.84 5.53
N HIS A 46 -6.73 -0.56 6.82
CA HIS A 46 -7.09 -1.48 7.89
C HIS A 46 -8.61 -1.62 8.05
N SER A 47 -9.35 -0.63 7.57
CA SER A 47 -10.82 -0.62 7.66
C SER A 47 -11.50 -1.33 6.49
N LEU A 48 -10.73 -1.84 5.51
CA LEU A 48 -11.33 -2.52 4.36
C LEU A 48 -11.95 -3.85 4.79
N PRO A 49 -13.13 -4.18 4.24
CA PRO A 49 -13.70 -5.51 4.47
C PRO A 49 -12.88 -6.58 3.75
N ASP A 50 -12.97 -7.82 4.23
CA ASP A 50 -12.16 -8.92 3.71
C ASP A 50 -12.41 -9.17 2.22
N GLU A 51 -13.63 -8.95 1.75
CA GLU A 51 -14.00 -9.16 0.35
C GLU A 51 -13.68 -7.98 -0.55
N SER A 52 -12.99 -6.97 -0.03
CA SER A 52 -12.66 -5.76 -0.79
C SER A 52 -11.72 -6.10 -1.96
N LYS A 53 -11.91 -5.38 -3.08
CA LYS A 53 -11.07 -5.51 -4.26
C LYS A 53 -9.96 -4.46 -4.30
N VAL A 54 -9.83 -3.64 -3.27
CA VAL A 54 -8.76 -2.66 -3.18
C VAL A 54 -7.44 -3.39 -2.95
N PRO A 55 -6.41 -3.18 -3.79
CA PRO A 55 -5.13 -3.90 -3.65
C PRO A 55 -4.28 -3.32 -2.52
N TRP A 56 -4.75 -3.46 -1.30
CA TRP A 56 -4.08 -2.95 -0.11
C TRP A 56 -2.65 -3.49 0.03
N HIS A 57 -2.42 -4.70 -0.46
CA HIS A 57 -1.12 -5.36 -0.36
C HIS A 57 -0.02 -4.63 -1.14
N ARG A 58 -0.40 -3.75 -2.06
CA ARG A 58 0.57 -2.96 -2.85
C ARG A 58 1.03 -1.70 -2.14
N VAL A 59 0.62 -1.49 -0.89
CA VAL A 59 1.05 -0.34 -0.09
C VAL A 59 2.00 -0.83 1.00
N ILE A 60 3.22 -0.27 1.02
CA ILE A 60 4.29 -0.68 1.94
C ILE A 60 4.91 0.56 2.59
N ASN A 61 5.82 0.36 3.54
CA ASN A 61 6.46 1.50 4.18
C ASN A 61 7.59 2.07 3.31
N GLN A 62 8.09 3.22 3.69
CA GLN A 62 9.11 3.94 2.91
C GLN A 62 10.45 3.22 2.85
N LYS A 63 10.65 2.22 3.68
CA LYS A 63 11.87 1.41 3.67
C LYS A 63 11.75 0.20 2.75
N GLY A 64 10.61 0.05 2.07
CA GLY A 64 10.38 -1.08 1.19
C GLY A 64 9.98 -2.34 1.92
N ARG A 65 9.44 -2.22 3.12
CA ARG A 65 9.08 -3.36 3.96
C ARG A 65 7.59 -3.39 4.26
N ILE A 66 7.11 -4.60 4.54
CA ILE A 66 5.76 -4.81 5.02
C ILE A 66 5.72 -4.38 6.48
N SER A 67 4.76 -3.50 6.83
CA SER A 67 4.65 -2.95 8.17
C SER A 67 3.57 -3.60 9.03
N LEU A 68 2.66 -4.40 8.43
CA LEU A 68 1.56 -5.03 9.16
C LEU A 68 1.92 -6.46 9.54
N ASP A 69 2.24 -6.69 10.81
CA ASP A 69 2.64 -8.02 11.26
C ASP A 69 1.53 -9.06 11.10
N SER A 70 0.29 -8.69 11.38
CA SER A 70 -0.83 -9.63 11.35
C SER A 70 -1.15 -10.16 9.95
N ALA A 71 -0.83 -9.39 8.91
CA ALA A 71 -1.08 -9.79 7.53
C ALA A 71 0.21 -9.98 6.74
N ARG A 72 1.34 -10.08 7.42
CA ARG A 72 2.65 -10.11 6.77
C ARG A 72 2.79 -11.23 5.75
N SER A 73 2.46 -12.45 6.13
CA SER A 73 2.60 -13.60 5.23
C SER A 73 1.70 -13.50 4.01
N LEU A 74 0.46 -13.09 4.20
CA LEU A 74 -0.48 -12.92 3.11
C LEU A 74 -0.01 -11.83 2.16
N GLN A 75 0.38 -10.69 2.69
CA GLN A 75 0.85 -9.57 1.87
C GLN A 75 2.11 -9.95 1.08
N HIS A 76 3.05 -10.62 1.73
CA HIS A 76 4.27 -11.09 1.10
C HIS A 76 3.95 -12.03 -0.07
N ASP A 77 3.08 -13.01 0.17
CA ASP A 77 2.70 -13.99 -0.85
C ASP A 77 1.99 -13.33 -2.03
N LEU A 78 1.09 -12.39 -1.76
CA LEU A 78 0.38 -11.67 -2.81
C LEU A 78 1.36 -10.87 -3.69
N LEU A 79 2.32 -10.19 -3.06
CA LEU A 79 3.31 -9.41 -3.81
C LEU A 79 4.21 -10.32 -4.64
N GLU A 80 4.65 -11.44 -4.08
CA GLU A 80 5.46 -12.40 -4.84
C GLU A 80 4.68 -12.97 -6.03
N SER A 81 3.39 -13.22 -5.85
CA SER A 81 2.56 -13.72 -6.93
C SER A 81 2.43 -12.72 -8.08
N GLU A 82 2.68 -11.45 -7.80
CA GLU A 82 2.66 -10.38 -8.81
C GLU A 82 4.03 -10.12 -9.41
N GLY A 83 5.03 -10.93 -9.09
CA GLY A 83 6.36 -10.81 -9.65
C GLY A 83 7.32 -9.92 -8.88
N ILE A 84 6.95 -9.50 -7.67
CA ILE A 84 7.82 -8.67 -6.85
C ILE A 84 8.75 -9.55 -6.04
N SER A 85 10.04 -9.24 -6.09
CA SER A 85 11.06 -9.99 -5.34
C SER A 85 11.46 -9.24 -4.08
N PHE A 86 11.66 -9.99 -3.01
CA PHE A 86 12.20 -9.48 -1.75
C PHE A 86 13.65 -9.91 -1.62
N ASP A 87 14.49 -9.05 -1.05
CA ASP A 87 15.89 -9.41 -0.79
C ASP A 87 15.99 -10.23 0.51
N MET A 88 17.23 -10.54 0.90
CA MET A 88 17.48 -11.37 2.09
C MET A 88 16.98 -10.73 3.38
N ASN A 89 16.74 -9.43 3.38
CA ASN A 89 16.24 -8.69 4.53
C ASN A 89 14.73 -8.44 4.44
N ASP A 90 14.03 -9.16 3.55
CA ASP A 90 12.60 -8.98 3.30
C ASP A 90 12.26 -7.56 2.86
N THR A 91 13.14 -6.98 2.06
CA THR A 91 12.99 -5.60 1.57
C THR A 91 12.76 -5.61 0.06
N ILE A 92 11.85 -4.76 -0.40
CA ILE A 92 11.56 -4.56 -1.81
C ILE A 92 12.44 -3.42 -2.33
N ASP A 93 13.03 -3.60 -3.51
CA ASP A 93 13.80 -2.54 -4.16
C ASP A 93 12.83 -1.50 -4.73
N LEU A 94 12.69 -0.39 -4.04
CA LEU A 94 11.76 0.68 -4.45
C LEU A 94 12.17 1.33 -5.76
N LYS A 95 13.47 1.33 -6.10
CA LYS A 95 13.92 1.87 -7.38
C LYS A 95 13.33 1.08 -8.54
N LYS A 96 13.14 -0.22 -8.34
CA LYS A 96 12.63 -1.11 -9.37
C LYS A 96 11.11 -1.19 -9.37
N TYR A 97 10.49 -1.25 -8.19
CA TYR A 97 9.09 -1.62 -8.05
C TYR A 97 8.15 -0.49 -7.66
N GLN A 98 8.67 0.67 -7.25
CA GLN A 98 7.77 1.74 -6.81
C GLN A 98 6.99 2.31 -7.99
N TRP A 99 5.67 2.43 -7.78
CA TRP A 99 4.78 3.04 -8.75
C TRP A 99 5.13 4.52 -8.93
N THR A 100 5.26 4.94 -10.17
CA THR A 100 5.46 6.35 -10.51
C THR A 100 4.12 6.90 -10.96
N ASP A 101 3.50 7.65 -10.06
CA ASP A 101 2.19 8.24 -10.29
C ASP A 101 2.21 9.44 -11.24
#